data_5ae1e3ac0fbc8331a216aabed6e15e1b
#
_entry.id   5ae1e3ac0fbc8331a216aabed6e15e1b
#
_cell.length_a   1.000
_cell.length_b   1.000
_cell.length_c   1.000
_cell.angle_alpha   90.00
_cell.angle_beta   90.00
_cell.angle_gamma   90.00
#
_symmetry.space_group_name_H-M   'P 1'
#
loop_
_entity.id
_entity.type
_entity.pdbx_description
1 polymer ?
#
loop_
_entity_poly.entity_id
_entity_poly.type
_entity_poly.pdbx_seq_one_letter_code
_entity_poly.pdbx_strand_id
1 'polypeptide(L)'
;MSDISGFIAALEAAQNKTKFTKEVQEAAAGIDIAALKAAYEAGIDMGETDTIADEAQKTALAQGFEFATKVVMMLKTAPGPFEKKDLYVNFKVAKGEVLEKPGMFDMVKKQLYGAWEGVKHYSPEKAQALYIKHVNEFIGKYGTRDE
;
A
#
# COMPACT_ATOMS: atom_id res chain seq x y z
N MET A 1 10.93 7.82 12.57
CA MET A 1 10.62 8.34 11.24
C MET A 1 10.69 7.22 10.22
N SER A 2 9.63 6.99 9.49
CA SER A 2 9.59 5.91 8.50
C SER A 2 10.19 6.38 7.19
N ASP A 3 11.17 5.63 6.67
CA ASP A 3 11.84 5.94 5.41
C ASP A 3 11.16 5.20 4.27
N ILE A 4 10.55 5.94 3.34
CA ILE A 4 9.96 5.39 2.14
C ILE A 4 10.69 5.87 0.87
N SER A 5 12.00 6.11 0.99
CA SER A 5 12.81 6.61 -0.14
C SER A 5 12.75 5.70 -1.36
N GLY A 6 12.72 4.37 -1.17
CA GLY A 6 12.61 3.43 -2.28
C GLY A 6 11.28 3.56 -3.02
N PHE A 7 10.19 3.69 -2.28
CA PHE A 7 8.86 3.91 -2.84
C PHE A 7 8.79 5.25 -3.57
N ILE A 8 9.32 6.30 -2.97
CA ILE A 8 9.33 7.64 -3.58
C ILE A 8 10.17 7.65 -4.85
N ALA A 9 11.33 6.98 -4.85
CA ALA A 9 12.16 6.87 -6.05
C ALA A 9 11.41 6.18 -7.19
N ALA A 10 10.66 5.12 -6.88
CA ALA A 10 9.82 4.43 -7.87
C ALA A 10 8.72 5.36 -8.39
N LEU A 11 8.09 6.13 -7.51
CA LEU A 11 7.06 7.08 -7.88
C LEU A 11 7.62 8.17 -8.82
N GLU A 12 8.77 8.72 -8.48
CA GLU A 12 9.42 9.74 -9.31
C GLU A 12 9.81 9.18 -10.69
N ALA A 13 10.35 7.96 -10.73
CA ALA A 13 10.70 7.31 -12.00
C ALA A 13 9.45 7.10 -12.88
N ALA A 14 8.34 6.72 -12.27
CA ALA A 14 7.08 6.54 -12.99
C ALA A 14 6.52 7.88 -13.49
N GLN A 15 6.59 8.93 -12.67
CA GLN A 15 6.15 10.27 -13.07
C GLN A 15 6.99 10.82 -14.22
N ASN A 16 8.28 10.52 -14.22
CA ASN A 16 9.21 10.96 -15.28
C ASN A 16 9.19 10.03 -16.50
N LYS A 17 8.40 8.97 -16.43
CA LYS A 17 8.24 7.96 -17.51
C LYS A 17 9.55 7.30 -17.89
N THR A 18 10.47 7.15 -16.93
CA THR A 18 11.77 6.52 -17.15
C THR A 18 11.76 5.04 -16.79
N LYS A 19 10.67 4.55 -16.18
CA LYS A 19 10.58 3.18 -15.70
C LYS A 19 9.12 2.73 -15.67
N PHE A 20 8.91 1.42 -15.70
CA PHE A 20 7.62 0.75 -15.57
C PHE A 20 6.72 0.85 -16.81
N THR A 21 5.55 0.23 -16.71
CA THR A 21 4.57 0.21 -17.79
C THR A 21 3.77 1.51 -17.80
N LYS A 22 3.08 1.74 -18.91
CA LYS A 22 2.20 2.91 -19.06
C LYS A 22 1.16 2.97 -17.95
N GLU A 23 0.58 1.82 -17.58
CA GLU A 23 -0.42 1.75 -16.52
C GLU A 23 0.14 2.24 -15.18
N VAL A 24 1.35 1.81 -14.82
CA VAL A 24 2.01 2.24 -13.59
C VAL A 24 2.33 3.74 -13.65
N GLN A 25 2.81 4.21 -14.80
CA GLN A 25 3.13 5.62 -15.02
C GLN A 25 1.87 6.50 -14.88
N GLU A 26 0.75 6.05 -15.42
CA GLU A 26 -0.52 6.78 -15.30
C GLU A 26 -0.99 6.85 -13.85
N ALA A 27 -0.82 5.78 -13.08
CA ALA A 27 -1.17 5.78 -11.67
C ALA A 27 -0.31 6.75 -10.86
N ALA A 28 0.90 7.03 -11.30
CA ALA A 28 1.81 7.98 -10.65
C ALA A 28 1.52 9.44 -11.00
N ALA A 29 0.90 9.67 -12.15
CA ALA A 29 0.70 11.03 -12.67
C ALA A 29 -0.15 11.86 -11.72
N GLY A 30 0.30 13.09 -11.47
CA GLY A 30 -0.47 14.03 -10.67
C GLY A 30 -0.37 13.87 -9.16
N ILE A 31 0.39 12.88 -8.66
CA ILE A 31 0.57 12.73 -7.21
C ILE A 31 1.52 13.81 -6.70
N ASP A 32 1.06 14.56 -5.69
CA ASP A 32 1.89 15.55 -4.99
C ASP A 32 2.78 14.79 -3.99
N ILE A 33 4.05 14.67 -4.31
CA ILE A 33 5.00 13.88 -3.52
C ILE A 33 5.19 14.46 -2.13
N ALA A 34 5.26 15.78 -1.99
CA ALA A 34 5.41 16.42 -0.68
C ALA A 34 4.20 16.15 0.21
N ALA A 35 2.99 16.28 -0.34
CA ALA A 35 1.77 15.96 0.39
C ALA A 35 1.69 14.47 0.75
N LEU A 36 2.14 13.60 -0.16
CA LEU A 36 2.17 12.16 0.09
C LEU A 36 3.12 11.81 1.24
N LYS A 37 4.32 12.38 1.25
CA LYS A 37 5.28 12.15 2.33
C LYS A 37 4.70 12.56 3.68
N ALA A 38 4.10 13.75 3.74
CA ALA A 38 3.48 14.24 4.96
C ALA A 38 2.32 13.35 5.41
N ALA A 39 1.48 12.94 4.47
CA ALA A 39 0.34 12.07 4.74
C ALA A 39 0.80 10.68 5.22
N TYR A 40 1.82 10.14 4.61
CA TYR A 40 2.37 8.86 5.01
C TYR A 40 2.89 8.90 6.45
N GLU A 41 3.68 9.91 6.79
CA GLU A 41 4.20 10.04 8.15
C GLU A 41 3.08 10.19 9.17
N ALA A 42 2.09 11.03 8.87
CA ALA A 42 0.91 11.19 9.72
C ALA A 42 0.18 9.86 9.90
N GLY A 43 -0.02 9.13 8.79
CA GLY A 43 -0.72 7.84 8.82
C GLY A 43 0.01 6.77 9.63
N ILE A 44 1.33 6.71 9.51
CA ILE A 44 2.13 5.74 10.25
C ILE A 44 2.13 6.07 11.75
N ASP A 45 2.22 7.34 12.11
CA ASP A 45 2.34 7.76 13.51
C ASP A 45 1.00 7.81 14.24
N MET A 46 -0.12 7.95 13.53
CA MET A 46 -1.44 8.05 14.17
C MET A 46 -1.93 6.71 14.73
N GLY A 47 -2.92 6.78 15.61
CA GLY A 47 -3.57 5.58 16.15
C GLY A 47 -4.34 4.81 15.08
N GLU A 48 -4.69 3.58 15.40
CA GLU A 48 -5.26 2.62 14.45
C GLU A 48 -6.60 3.07 13.86
N THR A 49 -7.39 3.83 14.62
CA THR A 49 -8.69 4.31 14.17
C THR A 49 -8.70 5.79 13.79
N ASP A 50 -7.56 6.47 13.90
CA ASP A 50 -7.44 7.88 13.56
C ASP A 50 -7.51 8.09 12.04
N THR A 51 -7.91 9.29 11.64
CA THR A 51 -8.03 9.66 10.23
C THR A 51 -7.24 10.94 9.96
N ILE A 52 -7.01 11.22 8.68
CA ILE A 52 -6.32 12.44 8.24
C ILE A 52 -7.35 13.48 7.86
N ALA A 53 -7.29 14.65 8.49
CA ALA A 53 -8.25 15.74 8.26
C ALA A 53 -7.90 16.60 7.05
N ASP A 54 -6.62 16.77 6.75
CA ASP A 54 -6.17 17.61 5.63
C ASP A 54 -6.53 16.94 4.30
N GLU A 55 -7.34 17.62 3.48
CA GLU A 55 -7.84 17.04 2.22
C GLU A 55 -6.73 16.78 1.21
N ALA A 56 -5.74 17.66 1.11
CA ALA A 56 -4.61 17.46 0.19
C ALA A 56 -3.80 16.23 0.58
N GLN A 57 -3.55 16.04 1.87
CA GLN A 57 -2.84 14.86 2.37
C GLN A 57 -3.67 13.59 2.17
N LYS A 58 -4.95 13.65 2.47
CA LYS A 58 -5.87 12.53 2.30
C LYS A 58 -5.92 12.07 0.85
N THR A 59 -6.02 13.00 -0.07
CA THR A 59 -6.02 12.72 -1.51
C THR A 59 -4.68 12.12 -1.95
N ALA A 60 -3.57 12.72 -1.53
CA ALA A 60 -2.24 12.23 -1.90
C ALA A 60 -1.99 10.81 -1.37
N LEU A 61 -2.43 10.52 -0.14
CA LEU A 61 -2.28 9.19 0.45
C LEU A 61 -3.09 8.15 -0.34
N ALA A 62 -4.32 8.47 -0.71
CA ALA A 62 -5.15 7.59 -1.50
C ALA A 62 -4.53 7.33 -2.88
N GLN A 63 -4.01 8.36 -3.54
CA GLN A 63 -3.34 8.22 -4.82
C GLN A 63 -2.06 7.40 -4.69
N GLY A 64 -1.28 7.64 -3.64
CA GLY A 64 -0.06 6.87 -3.36
C GLY A 64 -0.37 5.41 -3.12
N PHE A 65 -1.46 5.12 -2.41
CA PHE A 65 -1.93 3.76 -2.20
C PHE A 65 -2.28 3.08 -3.53
N GLU A 66 -3.03 3.76 -4.41
CA GLU A 66 -3.37 3.20 -5.72
C GLU A 66 -2.11 2.95 -6.56
N PHE A 67 -1.15 3.86 -6.54
CA PHE A 67 0.14 3.64 -7.20
C PHE A 67 0.84 2.42 -6.61
N ALA A 68 0.83 2.27 -5.29
CA ALA A 68 1.45 1.13 -4.62
C ALA A 68 0.85 -0.20 -5.11
N THR A 69 -0.47 -0.26 -5.32
CA THR A 69 -1.12 -1.48 -5.82
C THR A 69 -0.65 -1.84 -7.23
N LYS A 70 -0.21 -0.87 -8.01
CA LYS A 70 0.31 -1.10 -9.35
C LYS A 70 1.80 -1.45 -9.34
N VAL A 71 2.61 -0.68 -8.61
CA VAL A 71 4.05 -0.90 -8.61
C VAL A 71 4.45 -2.22 -7.92
N VAL A 72 3.64 -2.72 -6.99
CA VAL A 72 3.91 -4.01 -6.34
C VAL A 72 3.90 -5.17 -7.35
N MET A 73 3.20 -5.00 -8.46
CA MET A 73 3.18 -5.99 -9.53
C MET A 73 4.47 -5.97 -10.37
N MET A 74 5.31 -4.96 -10.17
CA MET A 74 6.56 -4.78 -10.91
C MET A 74 7.79 -5.28 -10.15
N LEU A 75 7.60 -5.95 -9.02
CA LEU A 75 8.70 -6.53 -8.25
C LEU A 75 9.39 -7.64 -9.07
N LYS A 76 10.71 -7.70 -8.98
CA LYS A 76 11.49 -8.75 -9.67
C LYS A 76 11.15 -10.14 -9.14
N THR A 77 10.87 -10.23 -7.83
CA THR A 77 10.50 -11.47 -7.16
C THR A 77 9.21 -11.23 -6.40
N ALA A 78 8.26 -12.16 -6.49
CA ALA A 78 7.01 -12.04 -5.76
C ALA A 78 7.26 -12.16 -4.25
N PRO A 79 6.51 -11.40 -3.42
CA PRO A 79 6.61 -11.56 -1.96
C PRO A 79 6.20 -12.97 -1.52
N GLY A 80 6.68 -13.38 -0.35
CA GLY A 80 6.33 -14.68 0.23
C GLY A 80 4.87 -14.72 0.71
N PRO A 81 4.37 -15.91 1.09
CA PRO A 81 2.96 -16.07 1.49
C PRO A 81 2.54 -15.20 2.66
N PHE A 82 3.37 -15.06 3.68
CA PHE A 82 3.05 -14.22 4.84
C PHE A 82 3.05 -12.73 4.48
N GLU A 83 3.98 -12.33 3.62
CA GLU A 83 4.06 -10.95 3.12
C GLU A 83 2.84 -10.61 2.28
N LYS A 84 2.41 -11.52 1.40
CA LYS A 84 1.21 -11.34 0.58
C LYS A 84 -0.05 -11.25 1.45
N LYS A 85 -0.11 -12.04 2.51
CA LYS A 85 -1.25 -12.05 3.44
C LYS A 85 -1.41 -10.67 4.09
N ASP A 86 -0.32 -10.13 4.64
CA ASP A 86 -0.35 -8.82 5.30
C ASP A 86 -0.72 -7.71 4.32
N LEU A 87 -0.16 -7.77 3.12
CA LEU A 87 -0.47 -6.80 2.07
C LEU A 87 -1.95 -6.87 1.69
N TYR A 88 -2.47 -8.08 1.51
CA TYR A 88 -3.85 -8.31 1.10
C TYR A 88 -4.86 -7.78 2.11
N VAL A 89 -4.64 -8.05 3.41
CA VAL A 89 -5.62 -7.62 4.43
C VAL A 89 -5.62 -6.10 4.59
N ASN A 90 -4.46 -5.44 4.48
CA ASN A 90 -4.41 -3.98 4.47
C ASN A 90 -5.10 -3.39 3.25
N PHE A 91 -4.97 -4.04 2.08
CA PHE A 91 -5.69 -3.65 0.88
C PHE A 91 -7.21 -3.69 1.12
N LYS A 92 -7.71 -4.77 1.69
CA LYS A 92 -9.14 -4.93 1.98
C LYS A 92 -9.65 -3.84 2.91
N VAL A 93 -8.92 -3.56 3.99
CA VAL A 93 -9.32 -2.51 4.94
C VAL A 93 -9.26 -1.13 4.26
N ALA A 94 -8.21 -0.86 3.48
CA ALA A 94 -8.07 0.42 2.77
C ALA A 94 -9.21 0.66 1.78
N LYS A 95 -9.74 -0.40 1.16
CA LYS A 95 -10.86 -0.32 0.22
C LYS A 95 -12.23 -0.37 0.92
N GLY A 96 -12.26 -0.56 2.22
CA GLY A 96 -13.52 -0.69 2.96
C GLY A 96 -14.25 -2.00 2.69
N GLU A 97 -13.54 -3.01 2.23
CA GLU A 97 -14.12 -4.32 1.93
C GLU A 97 -14.12 -5.24 3.14
N VAL A 98 -15.15 -6.06 3.25
CA VAL A 98 -15.33 -7.01 4.36
C VAL A 98 -15.09 -8.43 3.83
N LEU A 99 -14.27 -9.20 4.56
CA LEU A 99 -14.05 -10.60 4.21
C LEU A 99 -15.17 -11.47 4.78
N GLU A 100 -15.60 -12.43 3.98
CA GLU A 100 -16.61 -13.40 4.43
C GLU A 100 -15.95 -14.47 5.31
N LYS A 101 -16.69 -14.92 6.31
CA LYS A 101 -16.22 -16.00 7.17
C LYS A 101 -16.03 -17.28 6.34
N PRO A 102 -14.84 -17.88 6.34
CA PRO A 102 -14.55 -19.03 5.49
C PRO A 102 -15.17 -20.30 6.00
N GLY A 103 -15.33 -21.27 5.10
CA GLY A 103 -15.76 -22.61 5.45
C GLY A 103 -14.76 -23.35 6.32
N MET A 104 -15.22 -24.40 7.01
CA MET A 104 -14.43 -25.12 7.99
C MET A 104 -13.12 -25.71 7.44
N PHE A 105 -13.11 -26.12 6.18
CA PHE A 105 -11.97 -26.80 5.59
C PHE A 105 -11.07 -25.92 4.72
N ASP A 106 -11.40 -24.65 4.58
CA ASP A 106 -10.59 -23.72 3.77
C ASP A 106 -9.53 -23.04 4.64
N MET A 107 -8.40 -23.70 4.79
CA MET A 107 -7.34 -23.25 5.70
C MET A 107 -6.71 -21.93 5.24
N VAL A 108 -6.55 -21.73 3.93
CA VAL A 108 -5.98 -20.50 3.40
C VAL A 108 -6.88 -19.30 3.70
N LYS A 109 -8.18 -19.44 3.41
CA LYS A 109 -9.13 -18.37 3.69
C LYS A 109 -9.28 -18.12 5.20
N LYS A 110 -9.15 -19.14 6.04
CA LYS A 110 -9.16 -18.97 7.49
C LYS A 110 -8.00 -18.11 7.97
N GLN A 111 -6.81 -18.31 7.41
CA GLN A 111 -5.64 -17.52 7.76
C GLN A 111 -5.83 -16.05 7.35
N LEU A 112 -6.35 -15.83 6.14
CA LEU A 112 -6.64 -14.48 5.65
C LEU A 112 -7.70 -13.79 6.52
N TYR A 113 -8.77 -14.51 6.84
CA TYR A 113 -9.85 -13.99 7.67
C TYR A 113 -9.35 -13.62 9.07
N GLY A 114 -8.55 -14.48 9.69
CA GLY A 114 -7.97 -14.21 11.00
C GLY A 114 -7.07 -12.98 11.01
N ALA A 115 -6.24 -12.85 9.98
CA ALA A 115 -5.38 -11.68 9.84
C ALA A 115 -6.20 -10.41 9.62
N TRP A 116 -7.25 -10.48 8.81
CA TRP A 116 -8.16 -9.36 8.58
C TRP A 116 -8.89 -8.94 9.87
N GLU A 117 -9.35 -9.91 10.64
CA GLU A 117 -10.02 -9.60 11.91
C GLU A 117 -9.14 -8.78 12.85
N GLY A 118 -7.83 -8.99 12.80
CA GLY A 118 -6.88 -8.24 13.61
C GLY A 118 -6.71 -6.79 13.18
N VAL A 119 -7.05 -6.45 11.94
CA VAL A 119 -6.83 -5.09 11.40
C VAL A 119 -8.11 -4.44 10.85
N LYS A 120 -9.24 -5.12 10.88
CA LYS A 120 -10.49 -4.60 10.28
C LYS A 120 -10.97 -3.29 10.91
N HIS A 121 -10.52 -2.98 12.12
CA HIS A 121 -10.89 -1.76 12.83
C HIS A 121 -10.04 -0.56 12.43
N TYR A 122 -8.96 -0.77 11.68
CA TYR A 122 -8.08 0.32 11.24
C TYR A 122 -8.85 1.26 10.31
N SER A 123 -8.56 2.56 10.40
CA SER A 123 -9.11 3.52 9.44
C SER A 123 -8.56 3.23 8.03
N PRO A 124 -9.30 3.64 6.97
CA PRO A 124 -8.78 3.48 5.61
C PRO A 124 -7.41 4.12 5.41
N GLU A 125 -7.19 5.32 5.97
CA GLU A 125 -5.90 6.04 5.85
C GLU A 125 -4.79 5.28 6.56
N LYS A 126 -5.05 4.71 7.73
CA LYS A 126 -4.07 3.89 8.44
C LYS A 126 -3.67 2.67 7.60
N ALA A 127 -4.65 1.99 7.03
CA ALA A 127 -4.40 0.82 6.17
C ALA A 127 -3.65 1.20 4.89
N GLN A 128 -3.97 2.36 4.30
CA GLN A 128 -3.25 2.86 3.12
C GLN A 128 -1.79 3.12 3.44
N ALA A 129 -1.51 3.76 4.57
CA ALA A 129 -0.14 4.04 4.99
C ALA A 129 0.64 2.73 5.23
N LEU A 130 0.02 1.75 5.89
CA LEU A 130 0.64 0.46 6.14
C LEU A 130 0.90 -0.31 4.84
N TYR A 131 -0.03 -0.24 3.89
CA TYR A 131 0.16 -0.85 2.57
C TYR A 131 1.39 -0.26 1.87
N ILE A 132 1.51 1.06 1.85
CA ILE A 132 2.67 1.75 1.26
C ILE A 132 3.96 1.33 1.98
N LYS A 133 3.93 1.22 3.30
CA LYS A 133 5.08 0.77 4.08
C LYS A 133 5.56 -0.61 3.62
N HIS A 134 4.63 -1.56 3.47
CA HIS A 134 4.97 -2.90 3.01
C HIS A 134 5.54 -2.89 1.59
N VAL A 135 4.91 -2.14 0.68
CA VAL A 135 5.40 -2.04 -0.70
C VAL A 135 6.81 -1.44 -0.75
N ASN A 136 7.05 -0.41 0.06
CA ASN A 136 8.40 0.18 0.17
C ASN A 136 9.43 -0.87 0.61
N GLU A 137 9.09 -1.67 1.62
CA GLU A 137 9.97 -2.74 2.10
C GLU A 137 10.24 -3.78 1.00
N PHE A 138 9.21 -4.14 0.24
CA PHE A 138 9.36 -5.11 -0.85
C PHE A 138 10.21 -4.56 -2.00
N ILE A 139 10.09 -3.27 -2.32
CA ILE A 139 10.94 -2.63 -3.32
C ILE A 139 12.40 -2.74 -2.91
N GLY A 140 12.70 -2.47 -1.63
CA GLY A 140 14.06 -2.59 -1.12
C GLY A 140 14.58 -4.02 -1.09
N LYS A 141 13.70 -4.97 -0.79
CA LYS A 141 14.08 -6.38 -0.63
C LYS A 141 14.16 -7.12 -1.97
N TYR A 142 13.22 -6.87 -2.87
CA TYR A 142 13.07 -7.66 -4.11
C TYR A 142 13.46 -6.90 -5.37
N GLY A 143 13.53 -5.57 -5.31
CA GLY A 143 13.81 -4.76 -6.49
C GLY A 143 12.63 -4.71 -7.45
N THR A 144 12.70 -3.83 -8.44
CA THR A 144 11.65 -3.67 -9.43
C THR A 144 12.18 -3.91 -10.84
N ARG A 145 11.27 -4.36 -11.73
CA ARG A 145 11.55 -4.52 -13.15
C ARG A 145 11.32 -3.18 -13.85
N ASP A 146 11.94 -3.00 -15.00
CA ASP A 146 11.75 -1.78 -15.80
C ASP A 146 10.41 -1.79 -16.55
N GLU A 147 9.93 -2.99 -16.87
CA GLU A 147 8.65 -3.17 -17.54
C GLU A 147 8.13 -4.62 -17.43
#